data_10f79f79678e8f40102f03dc8c9316f0
#
_entry.id   10f79f79678e8f40102f03dc8c9316f0
#
_cell.length_a   1.000
_cell.length_b   1.000
_cell.length_c   1.000
_cell.angle_alpha   90.00
_cell.angle_beta   90.00
_cell.angle_gamma   90.00
#
_symmetry.space_group_name_H-M   'P 1'
#
loop_
_entity.id
_entity.type
_entity.pdbx_description
1 polymer ?
#
loop_
_entity_poly.entity_id
_entity_poly.type
_entity_poly.pdbx_seq_one_letter_code
_entity_poly.pdbx_strand_id
1 'polypeptide(L)'
;AVGQFPAKGGYYTGGKPNANFAKTAWSGLNDAYKLPAGAQKVEFDQMQAQPSFCSSATYAALIKALTLWDKNGKISRAAWVNIKPYVGIKDDLNPDGMGQDDGEGFWGRANANGPGIGVLVNEMKAGFSMTAYRGAKSDRNKESAGEKYATDDEWQGCEIWQSMIPGDFVKIFWDRNESSGSDSGAIIGCNADKAADQEQGHSVIFCGFEPNGDVRYWSSNGPGKFPKEMGYGMATCPRTRIQRIVVTRILRPGRFDNAKKMKPTDVNKWLWKLNGKHHATTAELKKNLGIKD
;
A
#
# COMPACT_ATOMS: atom_id res chain seq x y z
N ALA A 1 -14.62 6.61 2.93
CA ALA A 1 -14.23 5.36 3.60
C ALA A 1 -13.28 5.62 4.76
N VAL A 2 -12.15 6.32 4.52
CA VAL A 2 -11.09 6.49 5.56
C VAL A 2 -11.58 7.17 6.85
N GLY A 3 -12.48 8.12 6.78
CA GLY A 3 -13.05 8.80 7.96
C GLY A 3 -13.91 7.91 8.88
N GLN A 4 -14.12 6.64 8.52
CA GLN A 4 -14.84 5.67 9.34
C GLN A 4 -13.91 4.77 10.15
N PHE A 5 -12.60 4.84 9.89
CA PHE A 5 -11.61 4.07 10.65
C PHE A 5 -11.34 4.71 12.01
N PRO A 6 -10.98 3.91 13.03
CA PRO A 6 -10.60 4.47 14.31
C PRO A 6 -9.34 5.33 14.17
N ALA A 7 -9.18 6.30 15.04
CA ALA A 7 -7.91 6.98 15.18
C ALA A 7 -6.92 6.05 15.91
N LYS A 8 -5.68 5.96 15.44
CA LYS A 8 -4.61 5.14 16.00
C LYS A 8 -4.86 3.62 15.82
N GLY A 9 -5.19 2.87 16.83
CA GLY A 9 -5.50 1.43 16.77
C GLY A 9 -4.29 0.50 16.81
N GLY A 10 -3.08 1.04 16.94
CA GLY A 10 -1.82 0.32 17.02
C GLY A 10 -1.18 0.05 15.66
N TYR A 11 0.16 0.18 15.63
CA TYR A 11 0.98 -0.19 14.49
C TYR A 11 1.77 -1.46 14.78
N TYR A 12 1.56 -2.51 13.97
CA TYR A 12 2.19 -3.79 14.18
C TYR A 12 2.37 -4.56 12.88
N THR A 13 3.60 -4.96 12.60
CA THR A 13 4.00 -5.72 11.41
C THR A 13 4.35 -7.18 11.70
N GLY A 14 4.31 -7.60 12.98
CA GLY A 14 4.70 -8.95 13.35
C GLY A 14 3.66 -10.01 12.99
N GLY A 15 4.13 -11.18 12.55
CA GLY A 15 3.30 -12.31 12.15
C GLY A 15 2.69 -13.12 13.31
N LYS A 16 3.05 -12.82 14.56
CA LYS A 16 2.53 -13.51 15.76
C LYS A 16 2.13 -12.48 16.82
N PRO A 17 1.10 -12.76 17.65
CA PRO A 17 0.79 -11.94 18.82
C PRO A 17 2.02 -11.74 19.73
N ASN A 18 2.06 -10.61 20.44
CA ASN A 18 3.12 -10.30 21.39
C ASN A 18 2.55 -9.60 22.63
N ALA A 19 3.42 -9.20 23.56
CA ALA A 19 3.00 -8.52 24.80
C ALA A 19 2.22 -7.20 24.58
N ASN A 20 2.42 -6.54 23.44
CA ASN A 20 1.72 -5.31 23.11
C ASN A 20 0.42 -5.54 22.35
N PHE A 21 0.34 -6.61 21.56
CA PHE A 21 -0.79 -6.88 20.66
C PHE A 21 -1.21 -8.35 20.75
N ALA A 22 -2.43 -8.57 21.22
CA ALA A 22 -3.04 -9.90 21.29
C ALA A 22 -3.41 -10.47 19.90
N LYS A 23 -3.38 -9.63 18.87
CA LYS A 23 -3.68 -9.97 17.48
C LYS A 23 -2.60 -9.43 16.55
N THR A 24 -2.46 -10.06 15.39
CA THR A 24 -1.69 -9.51 14.25
C THR A 24 -2.58 -8.60 13.40
N ALA A 25 -2.00 -7.82 12.52
CA ALA A 25 -2.76 -7.02 11.56
C ALA A 25 -3.61 -7.91 10.61
N TRP A 26 -3.09 -9.07 10.24
CA TRP A 26 -3.82 -10.07 9.44
C TRP A 26 -5.06 -10.60 10.18
N SER A 27 -4.90 -10.96 11.45
CA SER A 27 -6.02 -11.41 12.29
C SER A 27 -7.09 -10.32 12.42
N GLY A 28 -6.68 -9.08 12.68
CA GLY A 28 -7.58 -7.95 12.76
C GLY A 28 -8.36 -7.71 11.47
N LEU A 29 -7.69 -7.77 10.32
CA LEU A 29 -8.34 -7.67 9.02
C LEU A 29 -9.34 -8.81 8.77
N ASN A 30 -8.96 -10.04 9.13
CA ASN A 30 -9.86 -11.19 8.96
C ASN A 30 -11.09 -11.07 9.86
N ASP A 31 -10.93 -10.59 11.09
CA ASP A 31 -12.05 -10.35 12.02
C ASP A 31 -12.98 -9.24 11.51
N ALA A 32 -12.41 -8.24 10.83
CA ALA A 32 -13.17 -7.15 10.21
C ALA A 32 -13.98 -7.60 9.00
N TYR A 33 -13.53 -8.66 8.32
CA TYR A 33 -14.10 -9.14 7.05
C TYR A 33 -15.15 -10.22 7.30
N LYS A 34 -16.42 -9.85 7.29
CA LYS A 34 -17.53 -10.76 7.54
C LYS A 34 -18.27 -11.08 6.24
N LEU A 35 -18.24 -12.35 5.83
CA LEU A 35 -19.02 -12.89 4.71
C LEU A 35 -19.81 -14.10 5.18
N PRO A 36 -20.97 -13.90 5.84
CA PRO A 36 -21.80 -14.99 6.36
C PRO A 36 -22.22 -15.98 5.25
N ALA A 37 -22.55 -17.21 5.64
CA ALA A 37 -23.13 -18.17 4.72
C ALA A 37 -24.41 -17.59 4.09
N GLY A 38 -24.54 -17.68 2.76
CA GLY A 38 -25.67 -17.10 2.02
C GLY A 38 -25.58 -15.60 1.71
N ALA A 39 -24.76 -14.82 2.42
CA ALA A 39 -24.59 -13.42 2.11
C ALA A 39 -23.93 -13.20 0.73
N GLN A 40 -24.47 -12.25 -0.05
CA GLN A 40 -23.92 -11.94 -1.39
C GLN A 40 -22.76 -10.97 -1.35
N LYS A 41 -22.62 -10.19 -0.29
CA LYS A 41 -21.57 -9.19 -0.11
C LYS A 41 -21.01 -9.21 1.30
N VAL A 42 -19.84 -8.62 1.43
CA VAL A 42 -19.11 -8.49 2.68
C VAL A 42 -19.68 -7.35 3.54
N GLU A 43 -19.74 -7.60 4.83
CA GLU A 43 -19.80 -6.57 5.85
C GLU A 43 -18.38 -6.35 6.39
N PHE A 44 -17.87 -5.12 6.29
CA PHE A 44 -16.55 -4.78 6.76
C PHE A 44 -16.62 -3.85 7.97
N ASP A 45 -16.26 -4.42 9.12
CA ASP A 45 -16.18 -3.69 10.39
C ASP A 45 -14.76 -3.12 10.59
N GLN A 46 -14.55 -1.88 10.16
CA GLN A 46 -13.25 -1.23 10.23
C GLN A 46 -12.71 -1.07 11.66
N MET A 47 -13.57 -1.15 12.69
CA MET A 47 -13.15 -1.09 14.08
C MET A 47 -12.39 -2.35 14.52
N GLN A 48 -12.61 -3.47 13.86
CA GLN A 48 -11.89 -4.74 14.10
C GLN A 48 -10.56 -4.84 13.34
N ALA A 49 -10.34 -4.01 12.33
CA ALA A 49 -9.14 -4.06 11.49
C ALA A 49 -7.89 -3.51 12.19
N GLN A 50 -7.63 -3.96 13.40
CA GLN A 50 -6.56 -3.51 14.29
C GLN A 50 -5.84 -4.70 14.93
N PRO A 51 -4.53 -4.60 15.25
CA PRO A 51 -3.63 -3.52 14.83
C PRO A 51 -3.45 -3.48 13.31
N SER A 52 -2.68 -2.52 12.80
CA SER A 52 -2.50 -2.34 11.36
C SER A 52 -1.06 -1.94 11.01
N PHE A 53 -0.72 -2.02 9.74
CA PHE A 53 0.45 -1.40 9.12
C PHE A 53 0.05 -0.81 7.77
N CYS A 54 0.94 -0.09 7.10
CA CYS A 54 0.56 0.75 5.96
C CYS A 54 -0.20 0.00 4.85
N SER A 55 0.30 -1.17 4.41
CA SER A 55 -0.36 -1.92 3.35
C SER A 55 -1.68 -2.55 3.83
N SER A 56 -1.75 -3.03 5.07
CA SER A 56 -2.99 -3.56 5.63
C SER A 56 -4.07 -2.47 5.77
N ALA A 57 -3.66 -1.23 6.10
CA ALA A 57 -4.56 -0.09 6.18
C ALA A 57 -5.14 0.27 4.81
N THR A 58 -4.30 0.37 3.78
CA THR A 58 -4.77 0.67 2.42
C THR A 58 -5.65 -0.43 1.87
N TYR A 59 -5.36 -1.70 2.21
CA TYR A 59 -6.23 -2.81 1.87
C TYR A 59 -7.58 -2.75 2.56
N ALA A 60 -7.59 -2.50 3.88
CA ALA A 60 -8.82 -2.31 4.64
C ALA A 60 -9.68 -1.19 4.05
N ALA A 61 -9.06 -0.07 3.68
CA ALA A 61 -9.74 1.05 3.04
C ALA A 61 -10.28 0.68 1.66
N LEU A 62 -9.55 -0.13 0.86
CA LEU A 62 -10.04 -0.66 -0.41
C LEU A 62 -11.31 -1.50 -0.20
N ILE A 63 -11.28 -2.48 0.71
CA ILE A 63 -12.45 -3.32 1.00
C ILE A 63 -13.62 -2.44 1.46
N LYS A 64 -13.39 -1.52 2.40
CA LYS A 64 -14.45 -0.63 2.88
C LYS A 64 -15.03 0.22 1.76
N ALA A 65 -14.20 0.76 0.87
CA ALA A 65 -14.64 1.52 -0.29
C ALA A 65 -15.49 0.67 -1.24
N LEU A 66 -15.05 -0.56 -1.53
CA LEU A 66 -15.79 -1.50 -2.37
C LEU A 66 -17.15 -1.88 -1.75
N THR A 67 -17.21 -2.15 -0.43
CA THR A 67 -18.46 -2.49 0.24
C THR A 67 -19.46 -1.33 0.26
N LEU A 68 -18.97 -0.08 0.38
CA LEU A 68 -19.80 1.13 0.29
C LEU A 68 -20.31 1.38 -1.14
N TRP A 69 -19.46 1.07 -2.13
CA TRP A 69 -19.81 1.25 -3.55
C TRP A 69 -20.76 0.16 -4.04
N ASP A 70 -20.55 -1.10 -3.61
CA ASP A 70 -21.28 -2.27 -4.11
C ASP A 70 -22.67 -2.42 -3.47
N LYS A 71 -23.47 -1.37 -3.54
CA LYS A 71 -24.85 -1.41 -3.02
C LYS A 71 -25.74 -2.37 -3.79
N ASN A 72 -25.44 -2.62 -5.06
CA ASN A 72 -26.27 -3.38 -5.99
C ASN A 72 -25.72 -4.80 -6.30
N GLY A 73 -24.75 -5.29 -5.53
CA GLY A 73 -24.21 -6.64 -5.71
C GLY A 73 -23.51 -6.89 -7.05
N LYS A 74 -22.80 -5.89 -7.57
CA LYS A 74 -22.03 -6.02 -8.82
C LYS A 74 -20.77 -6.86 -8.66
N ILE A 75 -20.29 -7.04 -7.43
CA ILE A 75 -19.19 -7.91 -7.08
C ILE A 75 -19.80 -9.20 -6.54
N SER A 76 -19.62 -10.30 -7.24
CA SER A 76 -20.20 -11.60 -6.88
C SER A 76 -19.64 -12.12 -5.56
N ARG A 77 -20.41 -12.99 -4.89
CA ARG A 77 -19.96 -13.70 -3.70
C ARG A 77 -18.63 -14.44 -3.94
N ALA A 78 -18.45 -15.07 -5.10
CA ALA A 78 -17.22 -15.77 -5.45
C ALA A 78 -16.00 -14.82 -5.48
N ALA A 79 -16.18 -13.59 -5.97
CA ALA A 79 -15.13 -12.57 -5.92
C ALA A 79 -14.85 -12.15 -4.47
N TRP A 80 -15.89 -11.91 -3.66
CA TRP A 80 -15.71 -11.58 -2.25
C TRP A 80 -15.00 -12.67 -1.45
N VAL A 81 -15.22 -13.95 -1.76
CA VAL A 81 -14.47 -15.06 -1.16
C VAL A 81 -12.98 -14.93 -1.43
N ASN A 82 -12.58 -14.59 -2.65
CA ASN A 82 -11.17 -14.46 -3.04
C ASN A 82 -10.52 -13.12 -2.59
N ILE A 83 -11.34 -12.09 -2.35
CA ILE A 83 -10.90 -10.80 -1.79
C ILE A 83 -10.62 -10.94 -0.29
N LYS A 84 -11.13 -11.94 0.39
CA LYS A 84 -10.94 -12.11 1.83
C LYS A 84 -9.45 -12.14 2.20
N PRO A 85 -9.02 -11.38 3.24
CA PRO A 85 -7.68 -11.53 3.79
C PRO A 85 -7.48 -12.98 4.27
N TYR A 86 -6.42 -13.60 3.81
CA TYR A 86 -6.11 -14.97 4.19
C TYR A 86 -5.26 -14.97 5.45
N VAL A 87 -5.71 -15.68 6.48
CA VAL A 87 -4.97 -15.87 7.72
C VAL A 87 -4.72 -17.37 7.86
N GLY A 88 -3.45 -17.74 8.01
CA GLY A 88 -3.10 -19.08 8.44
C GLY A 88 -2.99 -20.15 7.35
N ILE A 89 -2.75 -19.81 6.10
CA ILE A 89 -2.10 -20.77 5.24
C ILE A 89 -0.68 -20.94 5.78
N LYS A 90 -0.39 -22.12 6.30
CA LYS A 90 0.98 -22.59 6.47
C LYS A 90 1.50 -22.78 5.06
N ASP A 91 2.14 -21.76 4.57
CA ASP A 91 2.51 -21.71 3.19
C ASP A 91 4.01 -21.86 3.07
N ASP A 92 4.42 -22.93 2.45
CA ASP A 92 5.80 -23.15 2.06
C ASP A 92 6.28 -22.13 1.00
N LEU A 93 5.33 -21.36 0.42
CA LEU A 93 5.63 -20.29 -0.55
C LEU A 93 6.02 -18.97 0.13
N ASN A 94 5.85 -18.88 1.43
CA ASN A 94 6.22 -17.70 2.21
C ASN A 94 7.34 -18.05 3.21
N PRO A 95 8.61 -17.92 2.80
CA PRO A 95 9.75 -18.29 3.63
C PRO A 95 9.93 -17.43 4.89
N ASP A 96 9.24 -16.30 4.99
CA ASP A 96 9.28 -15.44 6.19
C ASP A 96 8.25 -15.86 7.25
N GLY A 97 7.38 -16.80 6.96
CA GLY A 97 6.36 -17.31 7.87
C GLY A 97 5.26 -16.31 8.24
N MET A 98 5.14 -15.21 7.48
CA MET A 98 4.20 -14.12 7.77
C MET A 98 2.84 -14.21 7.05
N GLY A 99 2.60 -15.28 6.34
CA GLY A 99 1.33 -15.47 5.62
C GLY A 99 1.40 -14.94 4.17
N GLN A 100 0.26 -14.80 3.54
CA GLN A 100 0.15 -14.43 2.13
C GLN A 100 0.32 -12.92 1.91
N ASP A 101 1.50 -12.37 2.13
CA ASP A 101 1.77 -10.94 1.89
C ASP A 101 2.69 -10.67 0.68
N ASP A 102 3.13 -11.74 -0.01
CA ASP A 102 4.19 -11.69 -1.01
C ASP A 102 3.71 -11.85 -2.45
N GLY A 103 2.56 -11.33 -2.76
CA GLY A 103 2.01 -11.37 -4.12
C GLY A 103 1.08 -12.54 -4.38
N GLU A 104 0.70 -13.33 -3.37
CA GLU A 104 -0.20 -14.45 -3.48
C GLU A 104 -1.66 -14.05 -3.41
N GLY A 105 -2.48 -14.63 -4.26
CA GLY A 105 -3.90 -14.36 -4.33
C GLY A 105 -4.20 -12.85 -4.46
N PHE A 106 -5.40 -12.48 -4.12
CA PHE A 106 -5.84 -11.09 -4.15
C PHE A 106 -5.21 -10.28 -3.00
N TRP A 107 -5.26 -10.85 -1.81
CA TRP A 107 -4.73 -10.23 -0.60
C TRP A 107 -3.22 -9.98 -0.69
N GLY A 108 -2.45 -11.00 -1.03
CA GLY A 108 -1.00 -10.89 -1.12
C GLY A 108 -0.55 -9.86 -2.16
N ARG A 109 -1.27 -9.72 -3.28
CA ARG A 109 -0.98 -8.66 -4.25
C ARG A 109 -1.16 -7.26 -3.67
N ALA A 110 -2.27 -7.03 -3.00
CA ALA A 110 -2.59 -5.73 -2.43
C ALA A 110 -1.66 -5.35 -1.27
N ASN A 111 -1.20 -6.35 -0.53
CA ASN A 111 -0.36 -6.18 0.66
C ASN A 111 1.14 -6.25 0.38
N ALA A 112 1.55 -6.75 -0.78
CA ALA A 112 2.95 -6.92 -1.13
C ALA A 112 3.75 -5.64 -0.96
N ASN A 113 4.98 -5.80 -0.54
CA ASN A 113 5.94 -4.71 -0.48
C ASN A 113 6.20 -4.19 -1.91
N GLY A 114 5.98 -2.90 -2.13
CA GLY A 114 5.98 -2.31 -3.46
C GLY A 114 4.57 -1.87 -3.89
N PRO A 115 4.28 -1.71 -5.19
CA PRO A 115 3.03 -1.14 -5.69
C PRO A 115 1.89 -2.17 -5.81
N GLY A 116 1.67 -3.00 -4.79
CA GLY A 116 0.72 -4.11 -4.81
C GLY A 116 -0.70 -3.73 -5.26
N ILE A 117 -1.28 -2.67 -4.70
CA ILE A 117 -2.60 -2.16 -5.14
C ILE A 117 -2.59 -1.78 -6.62
N GLY A 118 -1.50 -1.17 -7.12
CA GLY A 118 -1.39 -0.81 -8.53
C GLY A 118 -1.40 -2.02 -9.46
N VAL A 119 -0.66 -3.06 -9.10
CA VAL A 119 -0.64 -4.33 -9.85
C VAL A 119 -2.03 -4.96 -9.84
N LEU A 120 -2.67 -5.00 -8.67
CA LEU A 120 -4.01 -5.55 -8.53
C LEU A 120 -5.04 -4.81 -9.40
N VAL A 121 -5.01 -3.47 -9.39
CA VAL A 121 -5.90 -2.63 -10.20
C VAL A 121 -5.68 -2.88 -11.69
N ASN A 122 -4.43 -3.07 -12.13
CA ASN A 122 -4.10 -3.42 -13.50
C ASN A 122 -4.63 -4.83 -13.87
N GLU A 123 -4.35 -5.84 -13.06
CA GLU A 123 -4.82 -7.22 -13.29
C GLU A 123 -6.37 -7.29 -13.33
N MET A 124 -7.04 -6.56 -12.45
CA MET A 124 -8.51 -6.48 -12.43
C MET A 124 -9.08 -5.60 -13.55
N LYS A 125 -8.26 -4.83 -14.26
CA LYS A 125 -8.68 -3.79 -15.23
C LYS A 125 -9.64 -2.78 -14.60
N ALA A 126 -9.40 -2.46 -13.33
CA ALA A 126 -10.27 -1.63 -12.51
C ALA A 126 -9.93 -0.14 -12.58
N GLY A 127 -8.80 0.24 -13.16
CA GLY A 127 -8.34 1.61 -13.24
C GLY A 127 -7.00 1.72 -13.96
N PHE A 128 -6.19 2.66 -13.52
CA PHE A 128 -4.85 2.87 -14.06
C PHE A 128 -3.87 3.27 -12.97
N SER A 129 -2.58 3.20 -13.29
CA SER A 129 -1.50 3.70 -12.44
C SER A 129 -0.62 4.66 -13.21
N MET A 130 0.06 5.53 -12.46
CA MET A 130 1.10 6.44 -12.92
C MET A 130 2.31 6.28 -12.02
N THR A 131 3.51 6.56 -12.51
CA THR A 131 4.73 6.55 -11.71
C THR A 131 5.66 7.68 -12.12
N ALA A 132 6.36 8.23 -11.16
CA ALA A 132 7.47 9.14 -11.37
C ALA A 132 8.61 8.79 -10.43
N TYR A 133 9.84 9.03 -10.87
CA TYR A 133 11.06 8.73 -10.17
C TYR A 133 12.07 9.86 -10.34
N ARG A 134 12.68 10.28 -9.28
CA ARG A 134 13.69 11.35 -9.31
C ARG A 134 15.12 10.88 -8.96
N GLY A 135 15.28 9.61 -8.61
CA GLY A 135 16.53 9.07 -8.11
C GLY A 135 16.85 9.46 -6.65
N ALA A 136 17.80 8.75 -6.06
CA ALA A 136 18.34 9.14 -4.76
C ALA A 136 19.17 10.42 -4.88
N LYS A 137 19.21 11.22 -3.82
CA LYS A 137 19.96 12.51 -3.80
C LYS A 137 21.44 12.34 -4.17
N SER A 138 22.06 11.22 -3.75
CA SER A 138 23.43 10.84 -4.15
C SER A 138 23.59 10.55 -5.63
N ASP A 139 22.52 10.14 -6.31
CA ASP A 139 22.55 9.70 -7.70
C ASP A 139 22.11 10.80 -8.68
N ARG A 140 21.42 11.86 -8.16
CA ARG A 140 20.91 12.98 -8.97
C ARG A 140 22.01 13.77 -9.70
N ASN A 141 23.23 13.74 -9.19
CA ASN A 141 24.39 14.38 -9.82
C ASN A 141 25.10 13.46 -10.82
N LYS A 142 24.69 12.23 -10.95
CA LYS A 142 25.15 11.31 -11.98
C LYS A 142 24.06 11.29 -13.04
N GLU A 143 24.37 11.72 -14.24
CA GLU A 143 23.49 11.59 -15.41
C GLU A 143 23.09 10.12 -15.59
N SER A 144 22.11 9.65 -14.83
CA SER A 144 21.42 8.42 -15.17
C SER A 144 20.49 8.76 -16.34
N ALA A 145 20.81 8.21 -17.49
CA ALA A 145 20.05 8.43 -18.71
C ALA A 145 18.56 8.16 -18.46
N GLY A 146 17.74 9.21 -18.46
CA GLY A 146 16.29 9.14 -18.38
C GLY A 146 15.61 9.78 -17.18
N GLU A 147 16.34 10.39 -16.22
CA GLU A 147 15.71 11.09 -15.10
C GLU A 147 15.39 12.54 -15.46
N LYS A 148 14.11 12.84 -15.49
CA LYS A 148 13.55 14.13 -15.89
C LYS A 148 13.61 15.18 -14.75
N TYR A 149 13.93 14.79 -13.52
CA TYR A 149 13.77 15.61 -12.32
C TYR A 149 15.04 15.64 -11.46
N ALA A 150 16.05 16.39 -11.90
CA ALA A 150 17.35 16.47 -11.22
C ALA A 150 17.35 17.38 -9.99
N THR A 151 16.50 18.42 -9.99
CA THR A 151 16.38 19.40 -8.90
C THR A 151 15.10 19.21 -8.10
N ASP A 152 15.06 19.81 -6.89
CA ASP A 152 13.85 19.80 -6.05
C ASP A 152 12.70 20.57 -6.72
N ASP A 153 13.01 21.67 -7.42
CA ASP A 153 12.00 22.47 -8.11
C ASP A 153 11.37 21.69 -9.27
N GLU A 154 12.19 21.04 -10.09
CA GLU A 154 11.69 20.17 -11.17
C GLU A 154 10.82 19.03 -10.63
N TRP A 155 11.26 18.44 -9.52
CA TRP A 155 10.47 17.38 -8.87
C TRP A 155 9.15 17.89 -8.31
N GLN A 156 9.16 19.04 -7.65
CA GLN A 156 7.94 19.65 -7.16
C GLN A 156 6.99 20.08 -8.28
N GLY A 157 7.53 20.44 -9.45
CA GLY A 157 6.79 20.77 -10.67
C GLY A 157 6.33 19.57 -11.48
N CYS A 158 6.69 18.33 -11.09
CA CYS A 158 6.33 17.12 -11.83
C CYS A 158 4.81 16.97 -12.00
N GLU A 159 4.39 16.64 -13.22
CA GLU A 159 2.97 16.51 -13.59
C GLU A 159 2.21 15.49 -12.75
N ILE A 160 2.89 14.49 -12.19
CA ILE A 160 2.24 13.47 -11.35
C ILE A 160 1.54 14.09 -10.15
N TRP A 161 2.14 15.14 -9.55
CA TRP A 161 1.55 15.83 -8.41
C TRP A 161 0.24 16.53 -8.76
N GLN A 162 0.19 17.12 -9.95
CA GLN A 162 -1.01 17.82 -10.45
C GLN A 162 -2.11 16.83 -10.86
N SER A 163 -1.73 15.59 -11.20
CA SER A 163 -2.67 14.54 -11.61
C SER A 163 -3.36 13.86 -10.45
N MET A 164 -2.85 13.98 -9.21
CA MET A 164 -3.40 13.31 -8.04
C MET A 164 -4.71 13.92 -7.59
N ILE A 165 -5.66 13.04 -7.22
CA ILE A 165 -6.92 13.46 -6.59
C ILE A 165 -7.13 12.73 -5.26
N PRO A 166 -7.82 13.34 -4.29
CA PRO A 166 -8.15 12.67 -3.03
C PRO A 166 -8.85 11.33 -3.27
N GLY A 167 -8.35 10.29 -2.61
CA GLY A 167 -8.82 8.90 -2.77
C GLY A 167 -7.91 8.04 -3.65
N ASP A 168 -6.93 8.59 -4.33
CA ASP A 168 -5.91 7.79 -5.02
C ASP A 168 -5.12 6.95 -4.02
N PHE A 169 -4.88 5.69 -4.36
CA PHE A 169 -3.95 4.82 -3.64
C PHE A 169 -2.53 5.16 -4.08
N VAL A 170 -1.67 5.39 -3.12
CA VAL A 170 -0.31 5.84 -3.41
C VAL A 170 0.70 4.95 -2.70
N LYS A 171 1.74 4.55 -3.42
CA LYS A 171 2.95 4.01 -2.83
C LYS A 171 4.03 5.08 -2.93
N ILE A 172 4.51 5.49 -1.77
CA ILE A 172 5.62 6.43 -1.62
C ILE A 172 6.89 5.62 -1.34
N PHE A 173 7.97 5.93 -2.05
CA PHE A 173 9.31 5.43 -1.75
C PHE A 173 10.19 6.61 -1.32
N TRP A 174 10.84 6.45 -0.18
CA TRP A 174 11.59 7.52 0.46
C TRP A 174 13.00 7.68 -0.09
N ASP A 175 13.51 8.90 -0.09
CA ASP A 175 14.94 9.15 -0.28
C ASP A 175 15.69 8.82 1.02
N ARG A 176 16.55 7.82 0.98
CA ARG A 176 17.28 7.31 2.15
C ARG A 176 18.28 8.29 2.72
N ASN A 177 18.88 9.11 1.88
CA ASN A 177 19.89 10.08 2.31
C ASN A 177 19.29 11.20 3.15
N GLU A 178 17.98 11.38 3.13
CA GLU A 178 17.26 12.37 3.94
C GLU A 178 16.57 11.77 5.17
N SER A 179 16.47 10.44 5.26
CA SER A 179 15.81 9.77 6.38
C SER A 179 16.63 9.77 7.69
N SER A 180 17.89 10.16 7.65
CA SER A 180 18.76 10.26 8.83
C SER A 180 18.68 11.58 9.59
N GLY A 181 17.83 12.52 9.15
CA GLY A 181 17.59 13.77 9.88
C GLY A 181 16.76 13.51 11.13
N SER A 182 17.21 14.07 12.25
CA SER A 182 16.66 13.95 13.59
C SER A 182 15.22 14.47 13.79
N ASP A 183 14.53 14.90 12.76
CA ASP A 183 13.12 15.27 12.79
C ASP A 183 12.23 14.03 12.73
N SER A 184 12.28 13.31 13.83
CA SER A 184 11.59 12.04 14.07
C SER A 184 10.06 12.12 14.14
N GLY A 185 9.46 13.26 13.86
CA GLY A 185 8.03 13.45 14.01
C GLY A 185 7.18 13.02 12.80
N ALA A 186 7.73 12.96 11.59
CA ALA A 186 6.92 12.87 10.39
C ALA A 186 7.26 11.72 9.43
N ILE A 187 8.39 11.00 9.59
CA ILE A 187 8.78 9.93 8.68
C ILE A 187 8.74 8.60 9.41
N ILE A 188 7.57 8.10 9.50
CA ILE A 188 7.27 6.84 10.12
C ILE A 188 7.44 5.75 9.06
N GLY A 189 8.41 4.86 9.26
CA GLY A 189 8.60 3.68 8.42
C GLY A 189 9.98 3.48 7.81
N CYS A 190 10.94 4.38 8.03
CA CYS A 190 12.33 4.19 7.60
C CYS A 190 13.15 3.56 8.71
N ASN A 191 13.43 2.28 8.63
CA ASN A 191 14.50 1.67 9.43
C ASN A 191 15.84 2.04 8.81
N ALA A 192 16.57 2.92 9.47
CA ALA A 192 17.91 3.38 9.07
C ALA A 192 18.97 2.25 8.98
N ASP A 193 18.65 1.07 9.52
CA ASP A 193 19.61 -0.02 9.72
C ASP A 193 19.63 -1.07 8.61
N LYS A 194 18.83 -0.90 7.55
CA LYS A 194 18.85 -1.86 6.43
C LYS A 194 19.71 -1.36 5.29
N ALA A 195 20.51 -2.30 4.75
CA ALA A 195 21.51 -2.10 3.72
C ALA A 195 21.11 -1.09 2.61
N ALA A 196 22.09 -0.39 2.09
CA ALA A 196 22.01 0.77 1.21
C ALA A 196 21.14 0.63 -0.08
N ASP A 197 20.58 -0.56 -0.32
CA ASP A 197 20.03 -0.93 -1.62
C ASP A 197 18.51 -1.15 -1.64
N GLN A 198 17.78 -0.88 -0.55
CA GLN A 198 16.33 -1.15 -0.51
C GLN A 198 15.52 0.15 -0.50
N GLU A 199 14.69 0.32 -1.52
CA GLU A 199 13.64 1.34 -1.48
C GLU A 199 12.65 0.99 -0.37
N GLN A 200 12.62 1.81 0.68
CA GLN A 200 11.60 1.70 1.70
C GLN A 200 10.39 2.52 1.29
N GLY A 201 9.23 1.93 1.41
CA GLY A 201 8.02 2.56 0.95
C GLY A 201 6.93 2.60 2.00
N HIS A 202 5.97 3.47 1.75
CA HIS A 202 4.77 3.63 2.55
C HIS A 202 3.53 3.57 1.67
N SER A 203 2.59 2.69 2.01
CA SER A 203 1.30 2.60 1.31
C SER A 203 0.32 3.55 1.96
N VAL A 204 -0.24 4.47 1.18
CA VAL A 204 -1.09 5.54 1.69
C VAL A 204 -2.29 5.81 0.77
N ILE A 205 -3.25 6.56 1.26
CA ILE A 205 -4.33 7.14 0.47
C ILE A 205 -4.14 8.65 0.44
N PHE A 206 -4.01 9.19 -0.76
CA PHE A 206 -3.86 10.62 -0.95
C PHE A 206 -5.11 11.38 -0.50
N CYS A 207 -4.91 12.46 0.26
CA CYS A 207 -5.98 13.28 0.83
C CYS A 207 -5.90 14.75 0.41
N GLY A 208 -4.87 15.13 -0.36
CA GLY A 208 -4.66 16.50 -0.82
C GLY A 208 -3.25 16.98 -0.57
N PHE A 209 -3.05 18.28 -0.76
CA PHE A 209 -1.81 18.96 -0.40
C PHE A 209 -2.06 19.94 0.74
N GLU A 210 -1.05 20.15 1.54
CA GLU A 210 -1.01 21.27 2.50
C GLU A 210 -0.69 22.59 1.76
N PRO A 211 -0.93 23.75 2.38
CA PRO A 211 -0.63 25.04 1.75
C PRO A 211 0.84 25.23 1.34
N ASN A 212 1.77 24.55 2.03
CA ASN A 212 3.20 24.55 1.69
C ASN A 212 3.56 23.53 0.59
N GLY A 213 2.56 22.82 0.04
CA GLY A 213 2.73 21.83 -1.00
C GLY A 213 3.10 20.43 -0.52
N ASP A 214 3.15 20.17 0.78
CA ASP A 214 3.37 18.82 1.32
C ASP A 214 2.22 17.89 0.98
N VAL A 215 2.56 16.63 0.75
CA VAL A 215 1.56 15.58 0.50
C VAL A 215 0.85 15.24 1.79
N ARG A 216 -0.46 15.45 1.83
CA ARG A 216 -1.33 15.00 2.92
C ARG A 216 -1.95 13.65 2.57
N TYR A 217 -1.81 12.70 3.46
CA TYR A 217 -2.27 11.33 3.24
C TYR A 217 -2.85 10.69 4.50
N TRP A 218 -3.62 9.63 4.30
CA TRP A 218 -4.09 8.74 5.35
C TRP A 218 -3.45 7.36 5.19
N SER A 219 -3.04 6.76 6.32
CA SER A 219 -2.50 5.41 6.37
C SER A 219 -2.54 4.86 7.80
N SER A 220 -1.93 3.70 8.03
CA SER A 220 -1.42 3.30 9.33
C SER A 220 0.03 3.73 9.44
N ASN A 221 0.30 4.63 10.36
CA ASN A 221 1.57 5.31 10.54
C ASN A 221 2.33 4.72 11.74
N GLY A 222 3.57 4.32 11.52
CA GLY A 222 4.49 3.70 12.46
C GLY A 222 5.78 3.25 11.77
N PRO A 223 6.72 2.57 12.45
CA PRO A 223 6.77 2.34 13.90
C PRO A 223 7.24 3.59 14.66
N GLY A 224 6.78 3.73 15.89
CA GLY A 224 7.21 4.75 16.82
C GLY A 224 7.53 4.17 18.20
N LYS A 225 7.98 5.02 19.12
CA LYS A 225 8.33 4.62 20.48
C LYS A 225 7.16 3.95 21.23
N PHE A 226 5.93 4.33 20.90
CA PHE A 226 4.71 3.81 21.53
C PHE A 226 3.80 3.19 20.45
N PRO A 227 4.04 1.96 20.02
CA PRO A 227 3.35 1.35 18.88
C PRO A 227 1.82 1.23 19.08
N LYS A 228 1.33 1.15 20.32
CA LYS A 228 -0.12 1.15 20.61
C LYS A 228 -0.80 2.50 20.32
N GLU A 229 -0.03 3.59 20.39
CA GLU A 229 -0.51 4.95 20.13
C GLU A 229 -0.41 5.34 18.67
N MET A 230 0.22 4.49 17.86
CA MET A 230 0.35 4.63 16.40
C MET A 230 -0.82 3.96 15.68
N GLY A 231 -0.76 3.90 14.37
CA GLY A 231 -1.77 3.24 13.54
C GLY A 231 -2.49 4.20 12.62
N TYR A 232 -3.79 4.05 12.47
CA TYR A 232 -4.58 4.82 11.53
C TYR A 232 -4.56 6.32 11.82
N GLY A 233 -4.33 7.10 10.78
CA GLY A 233 -4.35 8.56 10.90
C GLY A 233 -3.90 9.29 9.66
N MET A 234 -4.12 10.61 9.71
CA MET A 234 -3.58 11.55 8.73
C MET A 234 -2.11 11.83 9.04
N ALA A 235 -1.34 12.01 7.99
CA ALA A 235 0.05 12.48 8.09
C ALA A 235 0.38 13.32 6.84
N THR A 236 1.51 14.01 6.91
CA THR A 236 2.04 14.83 5.83
C THR A 236 3.50 14.46 5.56
N CYS A 237 3.95 14.68 4.33
CA CYS A 237 5.37 14.61 4.02
C CYS A 237 5.74 15.57 2.88
N PRO A 238 6.93 16.19 2.95
CA PRO A 238 7.45 17.00 1.87
C PRO A 238 7.65 16.19 0.60
N ARG A 239 7.25 16.73 -0.56
CA ARG A 239 7.49 16.09 -1.87
C ARG A 239 8.97 15.82 -2.12
N THR A 240 9.83 16.69 -1.62
CA THR A 240 11.29 16.58 -1.74
C THR A 240 11.90 15.35 -1.07
N ARG A 241 11.18 14.75 -0.11
CA ARG A 241 11.60 13.50 0.56
C ARG A 241 11.17 12.23 -0.18
N ILE A 242 10.38 12.38 -1.24
CA ILE A 242 9.89 11.26 -2.03
C ILE A 242 10.81 11.04 -3.21
N GLN A 243 11.43 9.87 -3.26
CA GLN A 243 12.32 9.44 -4.33
C GLN A 243 11.53 8.93 -5.53
N ARG A 244 10.49 8.14 -5.26
CA ARG A 244 9.60 7.57 -6.25
C ARG A 244 8.18 7.58 -5.74
N ILE A 245 7.24 7.73 -6.63
CA ILE A 245 5.83 7.63 -6.33
C ILE A 245 5.13 6.75 -7.36
N VAL A 246 4.22 5.91 -6.88
CA VAL A 246 3.24 5.20 -7.72
C VAL A 246 1.87 5.63 -7.27
N VAL A 247 1.09 6.20 -8.18
CA VAL A 247 -0.29 6.64 -7.96
C VAL A 247 -1.22 5.69 -8.70
N THR A 248 -2.21 5.17 -8.01
CA THR A 248 -3.19 4.23 -8.58
C THR A 248 -4.59 4.73 -8.35
N ARG A 249 -5.37 4.84 -9.42
CA ARG A 249 -6.76 5.30 -9.40
C ARG A 249 -7.71 4.21 -9.85
N ILE A 250 -8.74 3.98 -9.05
CA ILE A 250 -9.82 3.05 -9.36
C ILE A 250 -10.93 3.81 -10.08
N LEU A 251 -11.22 3.42 -11.33
CA LEU A 251 -12.28 4.02 -12.14
C LEU A 251 -13.49 3.11 -12.28
N ARG A 252 -13.29 1.81 -12.19
CA ARG A 252 -14.31 0.79 -12.48
C ARG A 252 -14.36 -0.23 -11.35
N PRO A 253 -14.87 0.13 -10.17
CA PRO A 253 -14.84 -0.77 -9.00
C PRO A 253 -15.56 -2.10 -9.24
N GLY A 254 -16.57 -2.17 -10.10
CA GLY A 254 -17.22 -3.42 -10.49
C GLY A 254 -16.30 -4.43 -11.18
N ARG A 255 -15.13 -4.00 -11.69
CA ARG A 255 -14.15 -4.92 -12.27
C ARG A 255 -13.44 -5.77 -11.22
N PHE A 256 -13.56 -5.44 -9.95
CA PHE A 256 -13.10 -6.32 -8.88
C PHE A 256 -13.87 -7.65 -8.81
N ASP A 257 -15.00 -7.78 -9.50
CA ASP A 257 -15.64 -9.07 -9.74
C ASP A 257 -14.74 -10.07 -10.49
N ASN A 258 -13.74 -9.60 -11.22
CA ASN A 258 -12.73 -10.48 -11.84
C ASN A 258 -11.92 -11.29 -10.82
N ALA A 259 -11.90 -10.89 -9.55
CA ALA A 259 -11.28 -11.63 -8.46
C ALA A 259 -11.84 -13.06 -8.33
N LYS A 260 -13.08 -13.34 -8.78
CA LYS A 260 -13.66 -14.67 -8.82
C LYS A 260 -12.86 -15.69 -9.64
N LYS A 261 -11.99 -15.22 -10.54
CA LYS A 261 -11.12 -16.04 -11.38
C LYS A 261 -9.75 -16.31 -10.77
N MET A 262 -9.40 -15.60 -9.71
CA MET A 262 -8.13 -15.69 -9.03
C MET A 262 -8.19 -16.78 -7.96
N LYS A 263 -7.18 -17.61 -7.89
CA LYS A 263 -7.04 -18.57 -6.79
C LYS A 263 -6.23 -17.93 -5.65
N PRO A 264 -6.48 -18.28 -4.40
CA PRO A 264 -5.68 -17.80 -3.26
C PRO A 264 -4.18 -18.09 -3.40
N THR A 265 -3.82 -19.18 -4.08
CA THR A 265 -2.44 -19.63 -4.33
C THR A 265 -1.81 -19.12 -5.62
N ASP A 266 -2.51 -18.26 -6.38
CA ASP A 266 -1.94 -17.66 -7.59
C ASP A 266 -0.89 -16.61 -7.19
N VAL A 267 0.37 -16.83 -7.55
CA VAL A 267 1.50 -15.96 -7.17
C VAL A 267 1.83 -14.96 -8.28
N ASN A 268 1.92 -13.70 -7.94
CA ASN A 268 2.59 -12.72 -8.80
C ASN A 268 4.09 -12.76 -8.50
N LYS A 269 4.85 -13.43 -9.36
CA LYS A 269 6.29 -13.66 -9.18
C LYS A 269 7.11 -12.38 -9.10
N TRP A 270 6.67 -11.30 -9.70
CA TRP A 270 7.37 -10.03 -9.64
C TRP A 270 7.20 -9.38 -8.26
N LEU A 271 5.97 -9.33 -7.73
CA LEU A 271 5.72 -8.83 -6.36
C LEU A 271 6.45 -9.66 -5.32
N TRP A 272 6.45 -10.98 -5.49
CA TRP A 272 7.18 -11.88 -4.60
C TRP A 272 8.69 -11.58 -4.58
N LYS A 273 9.30 -11.32 -5.74
CA LYS A 273 10.71 -10.89 -5.82
C LYS A 273 10.97 -9.56 -5.13
N LEU A 274 10.05 -8.58 -5.28
CA LEU A 274 10.21 -7.26 -4.65
C LEU A 274 10.23 -7.34 -3.13
N ASN A 275 9.48 -8.27 -2.54
CA ASN A 275 9.48 -8.46 -1.09
C ASN A 275 10.85 -8.93 -0.57
N GLY A 276 11.58 -9.67 -1.36
CA GLY A 276 12.84 -10.30 -0.97
C GLY A 276 14.10 -9.44 -1.07
N LYS A 277 14.09 -8.18 -1.50
CA LYS A 277 15.30 -7.29 -1.55
C LYS A 277 15.54 -6.58 -2.91
N HIS A 278 14.64 -6.64 -3.87
CA HIS A 278 14.89 -6.07 -5.18
C HIS A 278 14.27 -4.69 -5.33
N HIS A 279 15.02 -3.77 -5.93
CA HIS A 279 14.46 -2.53 -6.43
C HIS A 279 13.69 -2.81 -7.72
N ALA A 280 12.52 -2.21 -7.86
CA ALA A 280 11.86 -2.18 -9.14
C ALA A 280 12.50 -1.10 -10.01
N THR A 281 12.91 -1.43 -11.21
CA THR A 281 13.26 -0.42 -12.22
C THR A 281 11.99 0.28 -12.69
N THR A 282 12.11 1.50 -13.23
CA THR A 282 10.97 2.22 -13.82
C THR A 282 10.31 1.40 -14.93
N ALA A 283 11.10 0.69 -15.75
CA ALA A 283 10.58 -0.18 -16.81
C ALA A 283 9.76 -1.36 -16.26
N GLU A 284 10.22 -2.00 -15.18
CA GLU A 284 9.47 -3.08 -14.51
C GLU A 284 8.18 -2.56 -13.91
N LEU A 285 8.20 -1.39 -13.27
CA LEU A 285 7.00 -0.76 -12.75
C LEU A 285 6.00 -0.48 -13.87
N LYS A 286 6.41 0.19 -14.95
CA LYS A 286 5.54 0.47 -16.10
C LYS A 286 4.92 -0.81 -16.65
N LYS A 287 5.73 -1.84 -16.90
CA LYS A 287 5.24 -3.14 -17.39
C LYS A 287 4.18 -3.77 -16.49
N ASN A 288 4.46 -3.87 -15.18
CA ASN A 288 3.57 -4.57 -14.24
C ASN A 288 2.35 -3.75 -13.84
N LEU A 289 2.42 -2.43 -13.94
CA LEU A 289 1.31 -1.51 -13.72
C LEU A 289 0.47 -1.25 -14.98
N GLY A 290 0.90 -1.77 -16.15
CA GLY A 290 0.23 -1.53 -17.41
C GLY A 290 0.30 -0.08 -17.89
N ILE A 291 1.35 0.64 -17.49
CA ILE A 291 1.58 2.03 -17.89
C ILE A 291 2.19 1.99 -19.29
N LYS A 292 1.55 2.67 -20.21
CA LYS A 292 2.05 2.87 -21.59
C LYS A 292 2.91 4.14 -21.63
N ASP A 293 3.97 4.10 -22.42
CA ASP A 293 4.78 5.27 -22.72
C ASP A 293 4.01 6.27 -23.54
#